data_cddbb22c3edcd974211233f9c4dc7428
#
_entry.id   cddbb22c3edcd974211233f9c4dc7428
#
_cell.length_a   1.000
_cell.length_b   1.000
_cell.length_c   1.000
_cell.angle_alpha   90.00
_cell.angle_beta   90.00
_cell.angle_gamma   90.00
#
_symmetry.space_group_name_H-M   'P 1'
#
loop_
_entity.id
_entity.type
_entity.pdbx_description
1 polymer ?
#
loop_
_entity_poly.entity_id
_entity_poly.type
_entity_poly.pdbx_seq_one_letter_code
_entity_poly.pdbx_strand_id
1 'polypeptide(L)' 'MWIITGATGFIGSALVWELNERGIDDLLLVDHIHPDSRPGVLNGRRYLDFVHADQLFTYLSDPTQAFTVEGILH' A
#
# COMPACT_ATOMS: atom_id res chain seq x y z
N MET A 1 8.73 6.44 1.67
CA MET A 1 7.57 5.62 1.31
C MET A 1 7.67 4.26 1.97
N TRP A 2 6.61 3.82 2.58
CA TRP A 2 6.49 2.48 3.16
C TRP A 2 5.69 1.60 2.22
N ILE A 3 6.10 0.34 2.10
CA ILE A 3 5.38 -0.65 1.31
C ILE A 3 4.62 -1.57 2.26
N ILE A 4 3.31 -1.67 2.05
CA ILE A 4 2.43 -2.53 2.86
C ILE A 4 1.95 -3.67 1.96
N THR A 5 2.40 -4.88 2.21
CA THR A 5 1.93 -6.06 1.48
C THR A 5 0.71 -6.66 2.18
N GLY A 6 -0.16 -7.32 1.42
CA GLY A 6 -1.41 -7.84 1.97
C GLY A 6 -2.36 -6.74 2.42
N ALA A 7 -2.29 -5.56 1.79
CA ALA A 7 -2.95 -4.34 2.27
C ALA A 7 -4.47 -4.43 2.30
N THR A 8 -5.09 -5.26 1.46
CA THR A 8 -6.55 -5.42 1.44
C THR A 8 -7.04 -6.52 2.39
N GLY A 9 -6.11 -7.23 3.04
CA GLY A 9 -6.45 -8.23 4.06
C GLY A 9 -6.79 -7.59 5.39
N PHE A 10 -7.21 -8.41 6.34
CA PHE A 10 -7.63 -7.94 7.66
C PHE A 10 -6.49 -7.23 8.41
N ILE A 11 -5.34 -7.88 8.50
CA ILE A 11 -4.18 -7.32 9.22
C ILE A 11 -3.56 -6.16 8.45
N GLY A 12 -3.41 -6.29 7.13
CA GLY A 12 -2.81 -5.24 6.30
C GLY A 12 -3.63 -3.96 6.30
N SER A 13 -4.95 -4.07 6.20
CA SER A 13 -5.82 -2.90 6.23
C SER A 13 -5.84 -2.22 7.61
N ALA A 14 -5.76 -3.00 8.68
CA ALA A 14 -5.64 -2.47 10.03
C ALA A 14 -4.30 -1.73 10.22
N LEU A 15 -3.23 -2.24 9.62
CA LEU A 15 -1.93 -1.59 9.65
C LEU A 15 -1.94 -0.24 8.92
N VAL A 16 -2.60 -0.16 7.77
CA VAL A 16 -2.78 1.10 7.04
C VAL A 16 -3.51 2.10 7.94
N TRP A 17 -4.58 1.67 8.60
CA TRP A 17 -5.33 2.52 9.51
C TRP A 17 -4.42 3.06 10.63
N GLU A 18 -3.65 2.20 11.27
CA GLU A 18 -2.76 2.59 12.36
C GLU A 18 -1.70 3.59 11.91
N LEU A 19 -1.12 3.37 10.72
CA LEU A 19 -0.12 4.29 10.19
C LEU A 19 -0.74 5.65 9.87
N ASN A 20 -1.95 5.67 9.30
CA ASN A 20 -2.66 6.93 9.05
C ASN A 20 -2.95 7.67 10.34
N GLU A 21 -3.32 6.98 11.42
CA GLU A 21 -3.55 7.61 12.72
C GLU A 21 -2.28 8.26 13.28
N ARG A 22 -1.12 7.77 12.89
CA ARG A 22 0.18 8.35 13.26
C ARG A 22 0.66 9.42 12.29
N GLY A 23 -0.17 9.82 11.34
CA GLY A 23 0.16 10.83 10.34
C GLY A 23 1.04 10.32 9.20
N ILE A 24 1.16 9.00 9.04
CA ILE A 24 1.94 8.39 7.96
C ILE A 24 1.00 8.00 6.84
N ASP A 25 1.14 8.63 5.67
CA ASP A 25 0.31 8.37 4.50
C ASP A 25 1.11 8.18 3.21
N ASP A 26 2.43 8.22 3.26
CA ASP A 26 3.30 7.92 2.12
C ASP A 26 3.48 6.40 1.99
N LEU A 27 2.37 5.72 1.68
CA LEU A 27 2.25 4.28 1.65
C LEU A 27 2.00 3.79 0.23
N LEU A 28 2.75 2.76 -0.18
CA LEU A 28 2.44 1.98 -1.37
C LEU A 28 1.78 0.68 -0.93
N LEU A 29 0.52 0.50 -1.30
CA LEU A 29 -0.25 -0.67 -0.91
C LEU A 29 -0.13 -1.75 -1.99
N VAL A 30 0.13 -2.97 -1.57
CA VAL A 30 0.37 -4.11 -2.46
C VAL A 30 -0.49 -5.28 -2.02
N ASP A 31 -1.20 -5.88 -2.96
CA ASP A 31 -1.95 -7.12 -2.72
C ASP A 31 -2.22 -7.80 -4.05
N HIS A 32 -2.58 -9.09 -3.99
CA HIS A 32 -3.11 -9.83 -5.12
C HIS A 32 -4.59 -9.53 -5.36
N ILE A 33 -5.29 -8.99 -4.37
CA ILE A 33 -6.71 -8.66 -4.44
C ILE A 33 -6.85 -7.14 -4.47
N HIS A 34 -7.50 -6.64 -5.53
CA HIS A 34 -7.73 -5.21 -5.67
C HIS A 34 -8.72 -4.72 -4.61
N PRO A 35 -8.57 -3.48 -4.09
CA PRO A 35 -9.49 -2.93 -3.10
C PRO A 35 -10.96 -2.93 -3.56
N ASP A 36 -11.22 -2.79 -4.85
CA ASP A 36 -12.58 -2.84 -5.39
C ASP A 36 -13.27 -4.19 -5.19
N SER A 37 -12.49 -5.27 -5.04
CA SER A 37 -13.01 -6.61 -4.76
C SER A 37 -13.36 -6.81 -3.28
N ARG A 38 -12.98 -5.87 -2.43
CA ARG A 38 -13.28 -5.86 -0.99
C ARG A 38 -13.80 -4.48 -0.60
N PRO A 39 -15.06 -4.15 -0.96
CA PRO A 39 -15.60 -2.83 -0.71
C PRO A 39 -15.50 -2.41 0.74
N GLY A 40 -15.06 -1.20 0.97
CA GLY A 40 -14.99 -0.61 2.30
C GLY A 40 -13.70 -0.88 3.05
N VAL A 41 -12.86 -1.82 2.61
CA VAL A 41 -11.66 -2.21 3.37
C VAL A 41 -10.66 -1.05 3.51
N LEU A 42 -10.55 -0.20 2.51
CA LEU A 42 -9.66 0.96 2.53
C LEU A 42 -10.40 2.31 2.54
N ASN A 43 -11.69 2.30 2.86
CA ASN A 43 -12.46 3.54 2.95
C ASN A 43 -11.86 4.50 3.99
N GLY A 44 -11.70 5.76 3.58
CA GLY A 44 -11.14 6.78 4.47
C GLY A 44 -9.64 6.63 4.73
N ARG A 45 -8.98 5.70 4.10
CA ARG A 45 -7.53 5.51 4.25
C ARG A 45 -6.78 6.42 3.29
N ARG A 46 -5.60 6.84 3.71
CA ARG A 46 -4.72 7.70 2.92
C ARG A 46 -3.49 6.91 2.51
N TYR A 47 -3.20 6.90 1.22
CA TYR A 47 -2.04 6.22 0.66
C TYR A 47 -1.69 6.84 -0.69
N LEU A 48 -0.47 6.58 -1.16
CA LEU A 48 0.00 7.14 -2.44
C LEU A 48 -0.60 6.39 -3.62
N ASP A 49 -0.55 5.06 -3.58
CA ASP A 49 -0.99 4.23 -4.69
C ASP A 49 -1.25 2.81 -4.21
N PHE A 50 -1.98 2.07 -5.03
CA PHE A 50 -2.15 0.63 -4.89
C PHE A 50 -1.59 -0.06 -6.12
N VAL A 51 -0.84 -1.13 -5.91
CA VAL A 51 -0.23 -1.89 -7.00
C VAL A 51 -0.50 -3.37 -6.78
N HIS A 52 -0.85 -4.09 -7.85
CA HIS A 52 -0.95 -5.55 -7.80
C HIS A 52 0.43 -6.14 -7.50
N ALA A 53 0.49 -7.19 -6.69
CA ALA A 53 1.75 -7.78 -6.27
C ALA A 53 2.65 -8.17 -7.45
N ASP A 54 2.07 -8.65 -8.55
CA ASP A 54 2.82 -9.03 -9.74
C ASP A 54 3.43 -7.84 -10.47
N GLN A 55 2.99 -6.62 -10.19
CA GLN A 55 3.45 -5.40 -10.84
C GLN A 55 4.43 -4.60 -9.96
N LEU A 56 4.75 -5.08 -8.77
CA LEU A 56 5.54 -4.31 -7.82
C LEU A 56 6.92 -3.94 -8.38
N PHE A 57 7.64 -4.88 -8.96
CA PHE A 57 8.98 -4.60 -9.51
C PHE A 57 8.90 -3.63 -10.68
N THR A 58 7.91 -3.77 -11.55
CA THR A 58 7.71 -2.86 -12.68
C THR A 58 7.45 -1.44 -12.17
N TYR A 59 6.60 -1.31 -11.15
CA TYR A 59 6.30 -0.03 -10.54
C TYR A 59 7.55 0.64 -9.96
N LEU A 60 8.33 -0.10 -9.18
CA LEU A 60 9.52 0.44 -8.53
C LEU A 60 10.67 0.70 -9.50
N SER A 61 10.65 0.08 -10.67
CA SER A 61 11.70 0.22 -11.68
C SER A 61 11.43 1.36 -12.67
N ASP A 62 10.35 2.11 -12.50
CA ASP A 62 9.99 3.20 -13.39
C ASP A 62 11.08 4.29 -13.35
N PRO A 63 11.80 4.54 -14.49
CA PRO A 63 12.89 5.51 -14.50
C PRO A 63 12.43 6.95 -14.40
N THR A 64 11.12 7.22 -14.56
CA THR A 64 10.58 8.57 -14.44
C THR A 64 10.27 8.96 -13.01
N GLN A 65 10.37 8.01 -12.07
CA GLN A 65 10.08 8.24 -10.66
C GLN A 65 11.24 7.77 -9.79
N ALA A 66 11.53 8.52 -8.75
CA ALA A 66 12.51 8.16 -7.74
C ALA A 66 11.78 7.79 -6.46
N PHE A 67 11.97 6.55 -6.00
CA PHE A 67 11.37 6.08 -4.77
C PHE A 67 12.41 5.92 -3.68
N THR A 68 12.11 6.45 -2.50
CA THR A 68 12.87 6.15 -1.28
C THR A 68 12.01 5.26 -0.41
N VAL A 69 12.39 4.00 -0.27
CA VAL A 69 11.65 3.01 0.51
C VAL A 69 12.24 2.93 1.91
N GLU A 70 11.47 3.31 2.93
CA GLU A 70 11.88 3.24 4.32
C GLU A 70 11.79 1.82 4.86
N GLY A 71 10.83 1.05 4.39
CA GLY A 71 10.67 -0.33 4.82
C GLY A 71 9.48 -1.01 4.17
N ILE A 72 9.38 -2.31 4.40
CA ILE A 72 8.29 -3.15 3.91
C ILE A 72 7.64 -3.80 5.12
N LEU A 73 6.33 -3.63 5.26
CA LEU A 73 5.52 -4.22 6.31
C LEU A 73 4.64 -5.31 5.72
N HIS A 74 4.62 -6.43 6.38
CA HIS A 74 3.97 -7.63 5.84
C HIS A 74 2.99 -8.22 6.84
#